data_c8545b77836117a22563204163775585
#
_entry.id   c8545b77836117a22563204163775585
#
_cell.length_a   1.000
_cell.length_b   1.000
_cell.length_c   1.000
_cell.angle_alpha   90.00
_cell.angle_beta   90.00
_cell.angle_gamma   90.00
#
_symmetry.space_group_name_H-M   'P 1'
#
loop_
_entity.id
_entity.type
_entity.pdbx_description
1 polymer ?
#
loop_
_entity_poly.entity_id
_entity_poly.type
_entity_poly.pdbx_seq_one_letter_code
_entity_poly.pdbx_strand_id
1 'polypeptide(L)'
;YVGNDHGVYISLDKGKKWEPFDNGLNSVAVHDLVIQKEMNHLLVGTHGRSIYLAELDKVQQLNSDILNKDLYLYDINNIKRSNNWGTKWGTWGNYFIPNMEIVLYSENSNKYSLSIMSENGDIVHKSEGILDKGLNYINYNLRYDDYSKESIDDNSYYLEKGSYKLIVSVNRNSTSNEFEIK
;
A
#
# COMPACT_ATOMS: atom_id res chain seq x y z
N TYR A 1 9.78 7.67 17.62
CA TYR A 1 8.47 7.14 18.01
C TYR A 1 8.30 7.27 19.51
N VAL A 2 7.10 7.65 19.93
CA VAL A 2 6.73 7.77 21.35
C VAL A 2 5.38 7.10 21.56
N GLY A 3 5.32 6.23 22.58
CA GLY A 3 4.07 5.65 23.08
C GLY A 3 3.61 6.38 24.34
N ASN A 4 2.31 6.59 24.48
CA ASN A 4 1.69 7.13 25.68
C ASN A 4 0.32 6.48 25.96
N ASP A 5 -0.45 7.02 26.90
CA ASP A 5 -1.77 6.47 27.27
C ASP A 5 -2.83 6.57 26.15
N HIS A 6 -2.56 7.30 25.07
CA HIS A 6 -3.49 7.55 23.98
C HIS A 6 -3.08 6.90 22.65
N GLY A 7 -1.88 6.32 22.53
CA GLY A 7 -1.40 5.68 21.32
C GLY A 7 0.08 5.91 21.03
N VAL A 8 0.43 5.75 19.74
CA VAL A 8 1.78 5.98 19.23
C VAL A 8 1.82 7.31 18.47
N TYR A 9 2.92 8.02 18.60
CA TYR A 9 3.21 9.25 17.87
C TYR A 9 4.56 9.13 17.17
N ILE A 10 4.65 9.76 16.00
CA ILE A 10 5.86 9.84 15.19
C ILE A 10 6.33 11.27 15.06
N SER A 11 7.64 11.47 15.08
CA SER A 11 8.28 12.72 14.68
C SER A 11 9.21 12.48 13.50
N LEU A 12 9.05 13.26 12.44
CA LEU A 12 9.89 13.24 11.24
C LEU A 12 10.93 14.37 11.22
N ASP A 13 10.97 15.20 12.27
CA ASP A 13 11.80 16.40 12.37
C ASP A 13 12.64 16.47 13.68
N LYS A 14 13.03 15.30 14.18
CA LYS A 14 13.85 15.14 15.40
C LYS A 14 13.16 15.65 16.68
N GLY A 15 11.84 15.40 16.78
CA GLY A 15 11.07 15.69 17.98
C GLY A 15 10.52 17.11 18.07
N LYS A 16 10.64 17.95 17.03
CA LYS A 16 10.08 19.29 17.03
C LYS A 16 8.55 19.28 16.85
N LYS A 17 8.04 18.35 16.03
CA LYS A 17 6.62 18.14 15.79
C LYS A 17 6.29 16.67 15.91
N TRP A 18 5.13 16.36 16.49
CA TRP A 18 4.62 15.01 16.69
C TRP A 18 3.27 14.87 16.04
N GLU A 19 3.09 13.80 15.27
CA GLU A 19 1.82 13.45 14.62
C GLU A 19 1.37 12.08 15.14
N PRO A 20 0.05 11.82 15.25
CA PRO A 20 -0.43 10.48 15.56
C PRO A 20 0.06 9.45 14.53
N PHE A 21 0.42 8.29 15.04
CA PHE A 21 0.80 7.13 14.23
C PHE A 21 -0.18 5.99 14.55
N ASP A 22 -1.42 6.14 14.09
CA ASP A 22 -2.59 5.41 14.57
C ASP A 22 -3.30 4.58 13.50
N ASN A 23 -2.74 4.45 12.28
CA ASN A 23 -3.34 3.66 11.21
C ASN A 23 -3.58 2.21 11.65
N GLY A 24 -4.84 1.88 11.96
CA GLY A 24 -5.24 0.59 12.49
C GLY A 24 -4.99 0.40 14.00
N LEU A 25 -4.35 1.34 14.67
CA LEU A 25 -4.17 1.33 16.12
C LEU A 25 -5.21 2.25 16.77
N ASN A 26 -6.23 1.66 17.37
CA ASN A 26 -7.19 2.44 18.17
C ASN A 26 -6.49 3.10 19.35
N SER A 27 -7.06 4.20 19.86
CA SER A 27 -6.56 4.85 21.07
C SER A 27 -6.45 3.83 22.22
N VAL A 28 -5.23 3.56 22.67
CA VAL A 28 -4.90 2.56 23.68
C VAL A 28 -3.58 2.95 24.35
N ALA A 29 -3.45 2.68 25.63
CA ALA A 29 -2.19 2.90 26.33
C ALA A 29 -1.07 2.00 25.78
N VAL A 30 0.03 2.62 25.39
CA VAL A 30 1.23 1.94 24.87
C VAL A 30 2.26 1.88 25.96
N HIS A 31 2.66 0.66 26.30
CA HIS A 31 3.60 0.39 27.41
C HIS A 31 5.02 0.19 26.92
N ASP A 32 5.19 -0.30 25.69
CA ASP A 32 6.52 -0.54 25.15
C ASP A 32 6.55 -0.40 23.62
N LEU A 33 7.69 0.05 23.10
CA LEU A 33 7.97 0.18 21.68
C LEU A 33 9.34 -0.44 21.37
N VAL A 34 9.36 -1.39 20.46
CA VAL A 34 10.59 -2.06 20.03
C VAL A 34 10.71 -2.01 18.50
N ILE A 35 11.85 -1.54 18.00
CA ILE A 35 12.18 -1.61 16.58
C ILE A 35 13.00 -2.87 16.31
N GLN A 36 12.43 -3.80 15.55
CA GLN A 36 13.15 -4.94 15.00
C GLN A 36 13.88 -4.48 13.72
N LYS A 37 15.21 -4.38 13.77
CA LYS A 37 16.02 -3.71 12.75
C LYS A 37 16.14 -4.46 11.43
N GLU A 38 16.17 -5.80 11.46
CA GLU A 38 16.37 -6.61 10.24
C GLU A 38 15.18 -6.54 9.28
N MET A 39 13.96 -6.52 9.84
CA MET A 39 12.72 -6.43 9.07
C MET A 39 12.16 -5.02 9.03
N ASN A 40 12.81 -4.07 9.72
CA ASN A 40 12.35 -2.69 9.87
C ASN A 40 10.91 -2.56 10.38
N HIS A 41 10.59 -3.35 11.41
CA HIS A 41 9.27 -3.39 12.03
C HIS A 41 9.25 -2.67 13.38
N LEU A 42 8.19 -1.91 13.64
CA LEU A 42 7.87 -1.39 14.96
C LEU A 42 6.86 -2.34 15.64
N LEU A 43 7.24 -2.90 16.78
CA LEU A 43 6.33 -3.63 17.64
C LEU A 43 5.83 -2.68 18.73
N VAL A 44 4.51 -2.68 18.92
CA VAL A 44 3.82 -1.81 19.87
C VAL A 44 3.12 -2.67 20.92
N GLY A 45 3.66 -2.70 22.12
CA GLY A 45 3.08 -3.37 23.28
C GLY A 45 2.01 -2.50 23.93
N THR A 46 0.75 -2.96 23.95
CA THR A 46 -0.38 -2.19 24.45
C THR A 46 -0.95 -2.77 25.76
N HIS A 47 -1.65 -1.93 26.52
CA HIS A 47 -2.38 -2.37 27.70
C HIS A 47 -3.71 -3.03 27.32
N GLY A 48 -3.75 -4.36 27.42
CA GLY A 48 -5.00 -5.13 27.25
C GLY A 48 -5.54 -5.28 25.83
N ARG A 49 -4.82 -4.82 24.77
CA ARG A 49 -5.27 -4.91 23.40
C ARG A 49 -4.31 -5.59 22.43
N SER A 50 -3.40 -6.44 22.93
CA SER A 50 -2.46 -7.18 22.10
C SER A 50 -1.16 -6.42 21.78
N ILE A 51 -0.35 -7.03 20.93
CA ILE A 51 0.86 -6.45 20.35
C ILE A 51 0.55 -6.15 18.88
N TYR A 52 0.83 -4.92 18.45
CA TYR A 52 0.70 -4.51 17.06
C TYR A 52 2.07 -4.51 16.39
N LEU A 53 2.06 -4.72 15.08
CA LEU A 53 3.24 -4.63 14.24
C LEU A 53 2.96 -3.61 13.13
N ALA A 54 3.90 -2.68 12.95
CA ALA A 54 3.88 -1.73 11.85
C ALA A 54 5.16 -1.86 11.03
N GLU A 55 5.03 -1.93 9.71
CA GLU A 55 6.15 -1.84 8.78
C GLU A 55 6.58 -0.38 8.64
N LEU A 56 7.89 -0.10 8.77
CA LEU A 56 8.40 1.27 8.80
C LEU A 56 8.99 1.75 7.48
N ASP A 57 9.18 0.88 6.50
CA ASP A 57 9.94 1.18 5.28
C ASP A 57 9.44 2.43 4.55
N LYS A 58 8.14 2.56 4.35
CA LYS A 58 7.56 3.70 3.64
C LYS A 58 7.52 4.95 4.51
N VAL A 59 7.26 4.79 5.80
CA VAL A 59 7.25 5.87 6.78
C VAL A 59 8.63 6.50 6.93
N GLN A 60 9.68 5.70 6.98
CA GLN A 60 11.06 6.18 7.14
C GLN A 60 11.62 6.82 5.87
N GLN A 61 11.02 6.56 4.71
CA GLN A 61 11.34 7.26 3.47
C GLN A 61 10.73 8.67 3.40
N LEU A 62 9.75 8.99 4.26
CA LEU A 62 9.17 10.33 4.32
C LEU A 62 10.25 11.36 4.71
N ASN A 63 10.51 12.28 3.81
CA ASN A 63 11.44 13.36 3.98
C ASN A 63 10.81 14.68 3.50
N SER A 64 11.51 15.79 3.67
CA SER A 64 11.00 17.10 3.25
C SER A 64 10.57 17.16 1.78
N ASP A 65 11.28 16.43 0.90
CA ASP A 65 10.99 16.46 -0.55
C ASP A 65 9.68 15.74 -0.88
N ILE A 66 9.33 14.70 -0.13
CA ILE A 66 8.05 13.99 -0.27
C ILE A 66 6.94 14.78 0.44
N LEU A 67 7.19 15.25 1.66
CA LEU A 67 6.20 15.96 2.47
C LEU A 67 5.75 17.31 1.87
N ASN A 68 6.58 17.90 0.98
CA ASN A 68 6.25 19.12 0.25
C ASN A 68 5.50 18.87 -1.07
N LYS A 69 5.16 17.62 -1.40
CA LYS A 69 4.38 17.29 -2.59
C LYS A 69 2.91 17.11 -2.22
N ASP A 70 2.02 17.58 -3.07
CA ASP A 70 0.59 17.33 -2.94
C ASP A 70 0.27 15.81 -3.03
N LEU A 71 1.02 15.12 -3.90
CA LEU A 71 0.88 13.69 -4.18
C LEU A 71 2.25 13.09 -4.51
N TYR A 72 2.57 11.94 -3.91
CA TYR A 72 3.76 11.17 -4.23
C TYR A 72 3.43 9.68 -4.33
N LEU A 73 3.84 9.04 -5.40
CA LEU A 73 3.73 7.60 -5.63
C LEU A 73 5.08 6.95 -5.35
N TYR A 74 5.10 6.02 -4.41
CA TYR A 74 6.30 5.21 -4.13
C TYR A 74 6.58 4.24 -5.27
N ASP A 75 7.85 3.88 -5.43
CA ASP A 75 8.27 2.91 -6.43
C ASP A 75 7.59 1.56 -6.23
N ILE A 76 7.20 0.96 -7.34
CA ILE A 76 6.58 -0.36 -7.39
C ILE A 76 7.64 -1.38 -7.78
N ASN A 77 7.73 -2.45 -7.01
CA ASN A 77 8.62 -3.56 -7.33
C ASN A 77 8.07 -4.37 -8.51
N ASN A 78 8.99 -4.90 -9.33
CA ASN A 78 8.63 -5.88 -10.35
C ASN A 78 8.01 -7.13 -9.72
N ILE A 79 7.03 -7.71 -10.41
CA ILE A 79 6.22 -8.82 -9.91
C ILE A 79 6.56 -10.08 -10.69
N LYS A 80 6.75 -11.18 -9.97
CA LYS A 80 6.96 -12.48 -10.61
C LYS A 80 5.62 -13.14 -10.92
N ARG A 81 5.34 -13.37 -12.22
CA ARG A 81 4.14 -14.11 -12.66
C ARG A 81 4.19 -15.54 -12.13
N SER A 82 3.07 -16.00 -11.59
CA SER A 82 2.93 -17.37 -11.11
C SER A 82 1.77 -18.08 -11.79
N ASN A 83 2.01 -19.31 -12.25
CA ASN A 83 0.97 -20.17 -12.78
C ASN A 83 -0.04 -20.61 -11.71
N ASN A 84 0.27 -20.34 -10.44
CA ASN A 84 -0.61 -20.66 -9.32
C ASN A 84 -1.66 -19.56 -9.05
N TRP A 85 -1.58 -18.41 -9.71
CA TRP A 85 -2.61 -17.37 -9.54
C TRP A 85 -3.98 -17.91 -9.95
N GLY A 86 -4.97 -17.74 -9.10
CA GLY A 86 -6.31 -18.29 -9.27
C GLY A 86 -6.43 -19.77 -8.91
N THR A 87 -5.38 -20.44 -8.48
CA THR A 87 -5.45 -21.83 -8.02
C THR A 87 -5.59 -21.92 -6.49
N LYS A 88 -5.97 -23.07 -5.98
CA LYS A 88 -6.01 -23.36 -4.54
C LYS A 88 -5.37 -24.69 -4.23
N TRP A 89 -4.82 -24.80 -3.05
CA TRP A 89 -4.26 -26.04 -2.55
C TRP A 89 -5.37 -26.93 -1.96
N GLY A 90 -5.76 -27.94 -2.71
CA GLY A 90 -6.80 -28.90 -2.29
C GLY A 90 -8.22 -28.30 -2.25
N THR A 91 -9.17 -29.07 -1.82
CA THR A 91 -10.61 -28.70 -1.84
C THR A 91 -10.94 -27.58 -0.84
N TRP A 92 -10.23 -27.52 0.28
CA TRP A 92 -10.51 -26.62 1.41
C TRP A 92 -9.52 -25.42 1.50
N GLY A 93 -8.55 -25.34 0.60
CA GLY A 93 -7.58 -24.25 0.58
C GLY A 93 -8.16 -22.95 0.05
N ASN A 94 -7.55 -21.83 0.44
CA ASN A 94 -7.83 -20.52 -0.15
C ASN A 94 -7.20 -20.42 -1.54
N TYR A 95 -7.78 -19.62 -2.41
CA TYR A 95 -7.19 -19.29 -3.70
C TYR A 95 -5.93 -18.47 -3.53
N PHE A 96 -4.92 -18.75 -4.34
CA PHE A 96 -3.71 -17.95 -4.42
C PHE A 96 -3.97 -16.72 -5.29
N ILE A 97 -4.41 -15.65 -4.64
CA ILE A 97 -4.69 -14.35 -5.29
C ILE A 97 -3.44 -13.48 -5.14
N PRO A 98 -2.84 -13.01 -6.24
CA PRO A 98 -1.72 -12.08 -6.15
C PRO A 98 -2.17 -10.75 -5.55
N ASN A 99 -1.23 -10.03 -4.96
CA ASN A 99 -1.48 -8.68 -4.47
C ASN A 99 -0.31 -7.77 -4.83
N MET A 100 -0.61 -6.65 -5.44
CA MET A 100 0.28 -5.52 -5.63
C MET A 100 -0.14 -4.41 -4.69
N GLU A 101 0.72 -4.06 -3.76
CA GLU A 101 0.49 -2.93 -2.88
C GLU A 101 1.02 -1.65 -3.53
N ILE A 102 0.14 -0.69 -3.71
CA ILE A 102 0.43 0.63 -4.26
C ILE A 102 0.43 1.61 -3.09
N VAL A 103 1.59 2.21 -2.82
CA VAL A 103 1.75 3.12 -1.70
C VAL A 103 1.85 4.55 -2.20
N LEU A 104 1.05 5.43 -1.60
CA LEU A 104 0.94 6.84 -1.96
C LEU A 104 1.06 7.71 -0.71
N TYR A 105 1.72 8.86 -0.85
CA TYR A 105 1.58 9.96 0.10
C TYR A 105 0.66 11.03 -0.50
N SER A 106 -0.28 11.52 0.30
CA SER A 106 -1.14 12.64 -0.06
C SER A 106 -1.10 13.71 1.04
N GLU A 107 -0.87 14.96 0.66
CA GLU A 107 -0.85 16.07 1.63
C GLU A 107 -2.23 16.30 2.27
N ASN A 108 -3.28 16.05 1.51
CA ASN A 108 -4.67 16.27 1.94
C ASN A 108 -5.55 15.08 1.57
N SER A 109 -6.70 14.95 2.22
CA SER A 109 -7.72 14.00 1.81
C SER A 109 -8.34 14.44 0.48
N ASN A 110 -8.30 13.55 -0.53
CA ASN A 110 -8.73 13.85 -1.90
C ASN A 110 -9.32 12.61 -2.58
N LYS A 111 -10.19 12.82 -3.54
CA LYS A 111 -10.56 11.76 -4.49
C LYS A 111 -9.41 11.48 -5.44
N TYR A 112 -9.15 10.20 -5.70
CA TYR A 112 -8.19 9.78 -6.72
C TYR A 112 -8.87 8.97 -7.81
N SER A 113 -8.25 8.97 -8.98
CA SER A 113 -8.45 7.96 -10.02
C SER A 113 -7.11 7.27 -10.30
N LEU A 114 -7.17 5.95 -10.46
CA LEU A 114 -6.02 5.10 -10.75
C LEU A 114 -6.29 4.36 -12.05
N SER A 115 -5.30 4.27 -12.92
CA SER A 115 -5.34 3.43 -14.11
C SER A 115 -4.02 2.68 -14.30
N ILE A 116 -4.11 1.45 -14.77
CA ILE A 116 -2.96 0.65 -15.20
C ILE A 116 -3.11 0.42 -16.70
N MET A 117 -2.05 0.72 -17.43
CA MET A 117 -1.97 0.58 -18.88
C MET A 117 -0.92 -0.45 -19.25
N SER A 118 -1.21 -1.27 -20.25
CA SER A 118 -0.24 -2.16 -20.88
C SER A 118 0.76 -1.37 -21.73
N GLU A 119 1.82 -2.01 -22.20
CA GLU A 119 2.79 -1.43 -23.15
C GLU A 119 2.16 -1.00 -24.48
N ASN A 120 1.05 -1.60 -24.87
CA ASN A 120 0.30 -1.25 -26.08
C ASN A 120 -0.60 -0.02 -25.89
N GLY A 121 -0.70 0.50 -24.67
CA GLY A 121 -1.56 1.63 -24.33
C GLY A 121 -2.99 1.26 -23.94
N ASP A 122 -3.31 -0.03 -23.88
CA ASP A 122 -4.63 -0.49 -23.42
C ASP A 122 -4.75 -0.34 -21.91
N ILE A 123 -5.89 0.18 -21.46
CA ILE A 123 -6.17 0.27 -20.02
C ILE A 123 -6.68 -1.09 -19.55
N VAL A 124 -5.92 -1.71 -18.66
CA VAL A 124 -6.20 -3.05 -18.11
C VAL A 124 -6.90 -3.01 -16.75
N HIS A 125 -6.76 -1.88 -16.04
CA HIS A 125 -7.43 -1.68 -14.75
C HIS A 125 -7.71 -0.20 -14.50
N LYS A 126 -8.88 0.07 -13.88
CA LYS A 126 -9.26 1.40 -13.35
C LYS A 126 -9.87 1.24 -11.96
N SER A 127 -9.52 2.14 -11.07
CA SER A 127 -10.18 2.27 -9.78
C SER A 127 -10.25 3.72 -9.35
N GLU A 128 -11.19 4.01 -8.46
CA GLU A 128 -11.39 5.33 -7.86
C GLU A 128 -11.61 5.15 -6.37
N GLY A 129 -11.29 6.16 -5.60
CA GLY A 129 -11.50 6.15 -4.16
C GLY A 129 -11.12 7.47 -3.52
N ILE A 130 -10.90 7.42 -2.22
CA ILE A 130 -10.50 8.57 -1.42
C ILE A 130 -9.14 8.23 -0.81
N LEU A 131 -8.18 9.15 -0.95
CA LEU A 131 -6.95 9.14 -0.19
C LEU A 131 -7.18 9.93 1.09
N ASP A 132 -6.66 9.43 2.18
CA ASP A 132 -6.53 10.20 3.41
C ASP A 132 -5.23 11.01 3.42
N LYS A 133 -5.16 12.02 4.27
CA LYS A 133 -3.89 12.73 4.50
C LYS A 133 -2.84 11.75 5.05
N GLY A 134 -1.64 11.78 4.46
CA GLY A 134 -0.54 10.90 4.85
C GLY A 134 -0.33 9.72 3.90
N LEU A 135 0.13 8.59 4.43
CA LEU A 135 0.36 7.37 3.65
C LEU A 135 -0.94 6.62 3.41
N ASN A 136 -1.12 6.18 2.17
CA ASN A 136 -2.25 5.39 1.71
C ASN A 136 -1.74 4.11 1.06
N TYR A 137 -2.43 3.00 1.32
CA TYR A 137 -2.11 1.68 0.81
C TYR A 137 -3.30 1.15 0.00
N ILE A 138 -3.12 0.98 -1.31
CA ILE A 138 -4.13 0.47 -2.23
C ILE A 138 -3.69 -0.90 -2.70
N ASN A 139 -4.54 -1.89 -2.52
CA ASN A 139 -4.27 -3.26 -2.95
C ASN A 139 -4.93 -3.52 -4.31
N TYR A 140 -4.15 -4.09 -5.23
CA TYR A 140 -4.62 -4.52 -6.54
C TYR A 140 -4.26 -6.00 -6.77
N ASN A 141 -5.25 -6.79 -7.14
CA ASN A 141 -5.12 -8.23 -7.30
C ASN A 141 -4.57 -8.68 -8.67
N LEU A 142 -4.09 -7.75 -9.48
CA LEU A 142 -3.51 -7.99 -10.80
C LEU A 142 -4.45 -8.65 -11.82
N ARG A 143 -5.77 -8.46 -11.69
CA ARG A 143 -6.76 -8.93 -12.66
C ARG A 143 -7.11 -7.86 -13.67
N TYR A 144 -7.41 -8.30 -14.90
CA TYR A 144 -8.04 -7.43 -15.88
C TYR A 144 -9.47 -7.04 -15.45
N ASP A 145 -9.86 -5.80 -15.66
CA ASP A 145 -11.23 -5.32 -15.33
C ASP A 145 -12.31 -6.03 -16.13
N ASP A 146 -12.02 -6.45 -17.36
CA ASP A 146 -12.94 -7.19 -18.23
C ASP A 146 -13.42 -8.48 -17.58
N TYR A 147 -12.60 -9.07 -16.70
CA TYR A 147 -12.91 -10.29 -15.96
C TYR A 147 -13.26 -10.05 -14.48
N SER A 148 -13.56 -8.82 -14.09
CA SER A 148 -13.82 -8.48 -12.67
C SER A 148 -15.03 -9.20 -12.08
N LYS A 149 -16.00 -9.61 -12.92
CA LYS A 149 -17.22 -10.34 -12.54
C LYS A 149 -17.07 -11.87 -12.62
N GLU A 150 -15.99 -12.34 -13.23
CA GLU A 150 -15.74 -13.77 -13.40
C GLU A 150 -15.17 -14.39 -12.12
N SER A 151 -15.13 -15.72 -12.07
CA SER A 151 -14.51 -16.43 -10.96
C SER A 151 -13.01 -16.12 -10.86
N ILE A 152 -12.47 -16.15 -9.64
CA ILE A 152 -11.03 -15.90 -9.39
C ILE A 152 -10.14 -17.11 -9.70
N ASP A 153 -10.74 -18.23 -10.09
CA ASP A 153 -10.08 -19.53 -10.25
C ASP A 153 -9.52 -19.80 -11.66
N ASP A 154 -9.46 -18.80 -12.51
CA ASP A 154 -8.83 -18.89 -13.83
C ASP A 154 -7.60 -17.98 -13.92
N ASN A 155 -6.44 -18.59 -14.16
CA ASN A 155 -5.17 -17.90 -14.27
C ASN A 155 -5.12 -16.92 -15.45
N SER A 156 -5.91 -17.14 -16.51
CA SER A 156 -5.97 -16.25 -17.68
C SER A 156 -6.59 -14.88 -17.38
N TYR A 157 -7.29 -14.74 -16.26
CA TYR A 157 -7.92 -13.47 -15.85
C TYR A 157 -6.95 -12.49 -15.18
N TYR A 158 -5.71 -12.92 -14.93
CA TYR A 158 -4.66 -12.11 -14.32
C TYR A 158 -3.70 -11.57 -15.37
N LEU A 159 -3.13 -10.39 -15.09
CA LEU A 159 -2.19 -9.73 -15.98
C LEU A 159 -1.07 -10.66 -16.45
N GLU A 160 -0.79 -10.63 -17.73
CA GLU A 160 0.28 -11.40 -18.36
C GLU A 160 1.66 -10.77 -18.12
N LYS A 161 2.73 -11.49 -18.49
CA LYS A 161 4.08 -10.96 -18.50
C LYS A 161 4.20 -9.79 -19.46
N GLY A 162 4.83 -8.71 -19.03
CA GLY A 162 4.98 -7.50 -19.82
C GLY A 162 5.26 -6.27 -18.95
N SER A 163 5.38 -5.13 -19.60
CA SER A 163 5.58 -3.83 -18.97
C SER A 163 4.24 -3.11 -18.82
N TYR A 164 4.06 -2.51 -17.68
CA TYR A 164 2.82 -1.80 -17.32
C TYR A 164 3.15 -0.42 -16.75
N LYS A 165 2.27 0.52 -16.97
CA LYS A 165 2.34 1.87 -16.40
C LYS A 165 1.15 2.12 -15.48
N LEU A 166 1.44 2.37 -14.22
CA LEU A 166 0.48 2.86 -13.24
C LEU A 166 0.43 4.38 -13.28
N ILE A 167 -0.77 4.94 -13.34
CA ILE A 167 -1.02 6.39 -13.31
C ILE A 167 -2.02 6.65 -12.19
N VAL A 168 -1.70 7.55 -11.29
CA VAL A 168 -2.62 8.03 -10.26
C VAL A 168 -2.82 9.52 -10.43
N SER A 169 -4.08 9.94 -10.46
CA SER A 169 -4.47 11.33 -10.63
C SER A 169 -5.32 11.80 -9.45
N VAL A 170 -4.99 12.98 -8.94
CA VAL A 170 -5.71 13.67 -7.87
C VAL A 170 -5.92 15.11 -8.32
N ASN A 171 -7.16 15.54 -8.46
CA ASN A 171 -7.49 16.85 -9.00
C ASN A 171 -6.84 17.11 -10.38
N ARG A 172 -5.86 18.04 -10.45
CA ARG A 172 -5.10 18.37 -11.67
C ARG A 172 -3.70 17.77 -11.69
N ASN A 173 -3.28 17.12 -10.60
CA ASN A 173 -1.97 16.51 -10.45
C ASN A 173 -2.03 15.03 -10.79
N SER A 174 -1.02 14.54 -11.50
CA SER A 174 -0.88 13.11 -11.77
C SER A 174 0.57 12.67 -11.54
N THR A 175 0.72 11.45 -11.10
CA THR A 175 2.01 10.78 -10.93
C THR A 175 1.94 9.39 -11.55
N SER A 176 3.08 8.86 -11.99
CA SER A 176 3.10 7.54 -12.60
C SER A 176 4.41 6.81 -12.31
N ASN A 177 4.32 5.48 -12.24
CA ASN A 177 5.44 4.57 -12.18
C ASN A 177 5.25 3.43 -13.19
N GLU A 178 6.36 2.85 -13.63
CA GLU A 178 6.39 1.67 -14.48
C GLU A 178 6.78 0.46 -13.64
N PHE A 179 6.21 -0.69 -13.96
CA PHE A 179 6.55 -1.96 -13.35
C PHE A 179 6.46 -3.09 -14.38
N GLU A 180 7.15 -4.19 -14.10
CA GLU A 180 7.15 -5.37 -14.97
C GLU A 180 6.55 -6.57 -14.23
N ILE A 181 5.80 -7.37 -14.98
CA ILE A 181 5.43 -8.74 -14.62
C ILE A 181 6.35 -9.68 -15.39
N LYS A 182 7.20 -10.42 -14.67
CA LYS A 182 8.28 -11.28 -15.21
C LYS A 182 7.94 -12.76 -15.17
#